data_f4cfb4dabcc51a7a26af46f8235e539d
#
_entry.id   f4cfb4dabcc51a7a26af46f8235e539d
#
_cell.length_a   1.000
_cell.length_b   1.000
_cell.length_c   1.000
_cell.angle_alpha   90.00
_cell.angle_beta   90.00
_cell.angle_gamma   90.00
#
_symmetry.space_group_name_H-M   'P 1'
#
loop_
_entity.id
_entity.type
_entity.pdbx_description
1 polymer ?
#
loop_
_entity_poly.entity_id
_entity_poly.type
_entity_poly.pdbx_seq_one_letter_code
_entity_poly.pdbx_strand_id
1 'polypeptide(L)'
;AITAQYFSSKAAVGYTKELTNDLYEKILSLSKEQRDRLTTSSLVTRLTSDTYQIQTGINLFLRLFLRAPIVVFGSIFMAFTISPQLTLWFIGMVALLTLIIVLMSRLVNPLYARIRKITDRMVTITRQQLQGMRVIRAFGQAAHEEEEFNEVNQDYTKWQLVVSKWSSLISPLTFLVVNGPLICILWQGKASIQMGTLSQGMMVALVNYLLQILTELLKLAMLVTSLNQSYIAAGRIVQVFDEKSEELDQELDDVS
;
A
#
# COMPACT_ATOMS: atom_id res chain seq x y z
N ALA A 1 24.33 -4.87 -1.88
CA ALA A 1 22.94 -4.89 -2.41
C ALA A 1 22.49 -6.31 -2.75
N ILE A 2 23.24 -7.06 -3.57
CA ILE A 2 22.88 -8.42 -4.04
C ILE A 2 22.77 -9.40 -2.87
N THR A 3 23.72 -9.44 -1.94
CA THR A 3 23.71 -10.31 -0.76
C THR A 3 22.48 -10.05 0.13
N ALA A 4 22.19 -8.80 0.43
CA ALA A 4 21.02 -8.44 1.24
C ALA A 4 19.70 -8.86 0.56
N GLN A 5 19.59 -8.70 -0.75
CA GLN A 5 18.42 -9.13 -1.52
C GLN A 5 18.27 -10.66 -1.52
N TYR A 6 19.36 -11.39 -1.66
CA TYR A 6 19.35 -12.86 -1.61
C TYR A 6 18.88 -13.38 -0.26
N PHE A 7 19.46 -12.89 0.85
CA PHE A 7 19.10 -13.34 2.20
C PHE A 7 17.67 -12.94 2.59
N SER A 8 17.24 -11.74 2.22
CA SER A 8 15.86 -11.27 2.44
C SER A 8 14.85 -12.15 1.68
N SER A 9 15.12 -12.46 0.42
CA SER A 9 14.27 -13.37 -0.37
C SER A 9 14.27 -14.78 0.20
N LYS A 10 15.44 -15.32 0.57
CA LYS A 10 15.56 -16.65 1.17
C LYS A 10 14.79 -16.77 2.48
N ALA A 11 14.89 -15.77 3.34
CA ALA A 11 14.14 -15.73 4.60
C ALA A 11 12.63 -15.63 4.37
N ALA A 12 12.19 -14.74 3.46
CA ALA A 12 10.77 -14.58 3.15
C ALA A 12 10.16 -15.85 2.56
N VAL A 13 10.83 -16.47 1.59
CA VAL A 13 10.37 -17.74 0.97
C VAL A 13 10.37 -18.88 1.98
N GLY A 14 11.41 -18.98 2.83
CA GLY A 14 11.50 -20.01 3.88
C GLY A 14 10.33 -19.92 4.84
N TYR A 15 10.08 -18.72 5.39
CA TYR A 15 8.94 -18.48 6.28
C TYR A 15 7.60 -18.80 5.62
N THR A 16 7.40 -18.35 4.38
CA THR A 16 6.14 -18.57 3.67
C THR A 16 5.91 -20.04 3.35
N LYS A 17 6.98 -20.80 3.07
CA LYS A 17 6.87 -22.25 2.87
C LYS A 17 6.30 -22.95 4.12
N GLU A 18 6.85 -22.64 5.30
CA GLU A 18 6.36 -23.19 6.56
C GLU A 18 4.90 -22.74 6.81
N LEU A 19 4.64 -21.44 6.72
CA LEU A 19 3.28 -20.92 6.87
C LEU A 19 2.27 -21.58 5.94
N THR A 20 2.65 -21.85 4.68
CA THR A 20 1.77 -22.51 3.70
C THR A 20 1.52 -23.96 4.07
N ASN A 21 2.53 -24.68 4.56
CA ASN A 21 2.37 -26.06 5.03
C ASN A 21 1.45 -26.13 6.24
N ASP A 22 1.71 -25.30 7.27
CA ASP A 22 0.88 -25.26 8.49
C ASP A 22 -0.58 -24.88 8.16
N LEU A 23 -0.76 -23.89 7.26
CA LEU A 23 -2.08 -23.49 6.81
C LEU A 23 -2.79 -24.62 6.05
N TYR A 24 -2.06 -25.38 5.23
CA TYR A 24 -2.62 -26.51 4.48
C TYR A 24 -3.04 -27.65 5.44
N GLU A 25 -2.20 -28.01 6.41
CA GLU A 25 -2.54 -28.99 7.45
C GLU A 25 -3.77 -28.55 8.24
N LYS A 26 -3.81 -27.27 8.64
CA LYS A 26 -4.97 -26.72 9.34
C LYS A 26 -6.25 -26.78 8.50
N ILE A 27 -6.19 -26.46 7.21
CA ILE A 27 -7.34 -26.55 6.30
C ILE A 27 -7.85 -27.99 6.18
N LEU A 28 -6.95 -28.98 6.17
CA LEU A 28 -7.33 -30.40 6.12
C LEU A 28 -7.99 -30.88 7.42
N SER A 29 -7.60 -30.30 8.57
CA SER A 29 -8.18 -30.63 9.89
C SER A 29 -9.53 -29.93 10.17
N LEU A 30 -10.01 -29.04 9.30
CA LEU A 30 -11.30 -28.37 9.46
C LEU A 30 -12.47 -29.32 9.18
N SER A 31 -13.52 -29.23 10.00
CA SER A 31 -14.79 -29.94 9.78
C SER A 31 -15.48 -29.48 8.49
N LYS A 32 -16.41 -30.28 8.00
CA LYS A 32 -17.18 -29.95 6.79
C LYS A 32 -17.96 -28.64 6.95
N GLU A 33 -18.56 -28.43 8.11
CA GLU A 33 -19.33 -27.22 8.41
C GLU A 33 -18.45 -25.96 8.37
N GLN A 34 -17.24 -26.01 8.92
CA GLN A 34 -16.28 -24.91 8.90
C GLN A 34 -15.78 -24.61 7.49
N ARG A 35 -15.50 -25.65 6.70
CA ARG A 35 -15.11 -25.47 5.28
C ARG A 35 -16.23 -24.85 4.45
N ASP A 36 -17.48 -25.23 4.68
CA ASP A 36 -18.63 -24.66 3.98
C ASP A 36 -18.85 -23.19 4.37
N ARG A 37 -18.65 -22.83 5.65
CA ARG A 37 -18.72 -21.46 6.16
C ARG A 37 -17.63 -20.56 5.57
N LEU A 38 -16.39 -21.03 5.50
CA LEU A 38 -15.26 -20.29 4.94
C LEU A 38 -15.23 -20.32 3.41
N THR A 39 -15.94 -21.19 2.77
CA THR A 39 -15.97 -21.51 1.34
C THR A 39 -14.62 -21.98 0.78
N THR A 40 -14.64 -22.99 -0.08
CA THR A 40 -13.41 -23.55 -0.70
C THR A 40 -12.63 -22.50 -1.50
N SER A 41 -13.32 -21.63 -2.23
CA SER A 41 -12.66 -20.57 -3.00
C SER A 41 -11.89 -19.57 -2.13
N SER A 42 -12.42 -19.24 -0.94
CA SER A 42 -11.74 -18.38 0.03
C SER A 42 -10.51 -19.05 0.63
N LEU A 43 -10.60 -20.35 0.97
CA LEU A 43 -9.47 -21.11 1.50
C LEU A 43 -8.32 -21.23 0.49
N VAL A 44 -8.63 -21.48 -0.78
CA VAL A 44 -7.65 -21.49 -1.87
C VAL A 44 -6.99 -20.10 -2.03
N THR A 45 -7.77 -19.01 -1.95
CA THR A 45 -7.22 -17.65 -2.02
C THR A 45 -6.27 -17.37 -0.85
N ARG A 46 -6.60 -17.81 0.36
CA ARG A 46 -5.74 -17.67 1.55
C ARG A 46 -4.45 -18.47 1.40
N LEU A 47 -4.53 -19.69 0.86
CA LEU A 47 -3.36 -20.56 0.66
C LEU A 47 -2.41 -20.05 -0.43
N THR A 48 -2.89 -19.30 -1.40
CA THR A 48 -2.12 -18.85 -2.57
C THR A 48 -1.85 -17.34 -2.53
N SER A 49 -2.88 -16.53 -2.70
CA SER A 49 -2.74 -15.07 -2.82
C SER A 49 -2.32 -14.41 -1.51
N ASP A 50 -2.91 -14.80 -0.37
CA ASP A 50 -2.62 -14.16 0.91
C ASP A 50 -1.22 -14.56 1.41
N THR A 51 -0.79 -15.80 1.26
CA THR A 51 0.58 -16.23 1.58
C THR A 51 1.60 -15.51 0.70
N TYR A 52 1.32 -15.31 -0.58
CA TYR A 52 2.18 -14.52 -1.47
C TYR A 52 2.26 -13.04 -1.07
N GLN A 53 1.14 -12.44 -0.63
CA GLN A 53 1.14 -11.07 -0.10
C GLN A 53 2.03 -10.94 1.15
N ILE A 54 1.95 -11.90 2.07
CA ILE A 54 2.80 -11.94 3.26
C ILE A 54 4.26 -12.09 2.87
N GLN A 55 4.59 -13.00 1.95
CA GLN A 55 5.94 -13.17 1.42
C GLN A 55 6.51 -11.86 0.87
N THR A 56 5.72 -11.17 0.06
CA THR A 56 6.12 -9.91 -0.57
C THR A 56 6.37 -8.83 0.48
N GLY A 57 5.50 -8.70 1.49
CA GLY A 57 5.66 -7.76 2.58
C GLY A 57 6.89 -8.03 3.43
N ILE A 58 7.13 -9.27 3.82
CA ILE A 58 8.32 -9.67 4.58
C ILE A 58 9.60 -9.39 3.78
N ASN A 59 9.63 -9.75 2.49
CA ASN A 59 10.78 -9.48 1.63
C ASN A 59 11.09 -7.98 1.52
N LEU A 60 10.08 -7.15 1.25
CA LEU A 60 10.23 -5.70 1.18
C LEU A 60 10.65 -5.10 2.53
N PHE A 61 10.05 -5.57 3.63
CA PHE A 61 10.40 -5.11 4.97
C PHE A 61 11.87 -5.38 5.28
N LEU A 62 12.32 -6.63 5.17
CA LEU A 62 13.70 -7.02 5.46
C LEU A 62 14.70 -6.26 4.57
N ARG A 63 14.34 -5.97 3.33
CA ARG A 63 15.22 -5.29 2.38
C ARG A 63 15.31 -3.79 2.58
N LEU A 64 14.18 -3.13 2.91
CA LEU A 64 14.07 -1.67 2.89
C LEU A 64 14.10 -1.05 4.29
N PHE A 65 13.68 -1.78 5.33
CA PHE A 65 13.52 -1.25 6.69
C PHE A 65 14.82 -0.64 7.25
N LEU A 66 15.94 -1.34 7.11
CA LEU A 66 17.24 -0.81 7.54
C LEU A 66 17.91 0.04 6.48
N ARG A 67 17.77 -0.33 5.22
CA ARG A 67 18.48 0.34 4.14
C ARG A 67 18.01 1.77 3.91
N ALA A 68 16.71 2.00 3.86
CA ALA A 68 16.19 3.31 3.50
C ALA A 68 16.55 4.41 4.53
N PRO A 69 16.39 4.19 5.88
CA PRO A 69 16.86 5.17 6.86
C PRO A 69 18.36 5.42 6.78
N ILE A 70 19.18 4.36 6.67
CA ILE A 70 20.64 4.50 6.60
C ILE A 70 21.05 5.34 5.37
N VAL A 71 20.44 5.09 4.22
CA VAL A 71 20.74 5.84 2.99
C VAL A 71 20.27 7.28 3.10
N VAL A 72 19.08 7.54 3.63
CA VAL A 72 18.54 8.90 3.78
C VAL A 72 19.39 9.71 4.76
N PHE A 73 19.61 9.20 5.98
CA PHE A 73 20.43 9.91 6.98
C PHE A 73 21.89 10.00 6.55
N GLY A 74 22.45 8.94 5.95
CA GLY A 74 23.81 8.97 5.41
C GLY A 74 23.99 9.99 4.31
N SER A 75 23.04 10.12 3.39
CA SER A 75 23.07 11.13 2.33
C SER A 75 22.95 12.56 2.88
N ILE A 76 22.09 12.78 3.89
CA ILE A 76 21.98 14.07 4.57
C ILE A 76 23.28 14.40 5.31
N PHE A 77 23.85 13.43 6.03
CA PHE A 77 25.13 13.62 6.73
C PHE A 77 26.26 13.95 5.77
N MET A 78 26.39 13.21 4.66
CA MET A 78 27.39 13.49 3.63
C MET A 78 27.16 14.84 2.94
N ALA A 79 25.93 15.23 2.68
CA ALA A 79 25.61 16.54 2.15
C ALA A 79 26.01 17.65 3.15
N PHE A 80 25.82 17.41 4.45
CA PHE A 80 26.20 18.35 5.52
C PHE A 80 27.72 18.57 5.58
N THR A 81 28.52 17.53 5.36
CA THR A 81 30.00 17.67 5.31
C THR A 81 30.48 18.47 4.11
N ILE A 82 29.72 18.50 3.01
CA ILE A 82 30.05 19.30 1.83
C ILE A 82 29.64 20.78 2.02
N SER A 83 28.38 20.99 2.38
CA SER A 83 27.84 22.34 2.59
C SER A 83 26.63 22.30 3.54
N PRO A 84 26.79 22.72 4.82
CA PRO A 84 25.68 22.81 5.75
C PRO A 84 24.52 23.67 5.25
N GLN A 85 24.85 24.77 4.57
CA GLN A 85 23.86 25.71 4.06
C GLN A 85 22.97 25.12 2.96
N LEU A 86 23.56 24.34 2.03
CA LEU A 86 22.81 23.68 0.96
C LEU A 86 22.04 22.47 1.49
N THR A 87 22.51 21.84 2.58
CA THR A 87 21.81 20.70 3.20
C THR A 87 20.47 21.09 3.83
N LEU A 88 20.25 22.32 4.21
CA LEU A 88 18.95 22.80 4.68
C LEU A 88 17.84 22.58 3.64
N TRP A 89 18.16 22.68 2.35
CA TRP A 89 17.22 22.38 1.28
C TRP A 89 16.79 20.92 1.24
N PHE A 90 17.69 19.99 1.59
CA PHE A 90 17.37 18.56 1.69
C PHE A 90 16.39 18.30 2.82
N ILE A 91 16.66 18.87 4.00
CA ILE A 91 15.80 18.73 5.18
C ILE A 91 14.42 19.34 4.89
N GLY A 92 14.40 20.55 4.29
CA GLY A 92 13.16 21.20 3.88
C GLY A 92 12.36 20.37 2.88
N MET A 93 13.02 19.77 1.88
CA MET A 93 12.39 18.89 0.91
C MET A 93 11.75 17.66 1.59
N VAL A 94 12.49 16.97 2.44
CA VAL A 94 11.99 15.75 3.13
C VAL A 94 10.81 16.11 4.03
N ALA A 95 10.92 17.20 4.81
CA ALA A 95 9.84 17.67 5.68
C ALA A 95 8.59 18.05 4.89
N LEU A 96 8.75 18.78 3.78
CA LEU A 96 7.64 19.23 2.95
C LEU A 96 6.99 18.06 2.19
N LEU A 97 7.76 17.10 1.68
CA LEU A 97 7.23 15.87 1.08
C LEU A 97 6.42 15.07 2.09
N THR A 98 6.95 14.87 3.29
CA THR A 98 6.26 14.14 4.35
C THR A 98 4.96 14.85 4.72
N LEU A 99 4.98 16.16 4.86
CA LEU A 99 3.79 16.97 5.14
C LEU A 99 2.73 16.82 4.05
N ILE A 100 3.11 16.90 2.78
CA ILE A 100 2.19 16.74 1.64
C ILE A 100 1.57 15.34 1.64
N ILE A 101 2.39 14.29 1.82
CA ILE A 101 1.88 12.91 1.85
C ILE A 101 0.86 12.72 2.98
N VAL A 102 1.17 13.19 4.20
CA VAL A 102 0.27 13.08 5.35
C VAL A 102 -1.01 13.88 5.12
N LEU A 103 -0.89 15.12 4.64
CA LEU A 103 -2.04 15.99 4.38
C LEU A 103 -2.94 15.40 3.31
N MET A 104 -2.37 14.99 2.19
CA MET A 104 -3.13 14.37 1.07
C MET A 104 -3.77 13.05 1.49
N SER A 105 -3.08 12.21 2.24
CA SER A 105 -3.67 10.99 2.77
C SER A 105 -4.88 11.26 3.66
N ARG A 106 -4.80 12.25 4.55
CA ARG A 106 -5.92 12.63 5.42
C ARG A 106 -7.11 13.21 4.67
N LEU A 107 -6.86 13.94 3.58
CA LEU A 107 -7.92 14.52 2.74
C LEU A 107 -8.56 13.50 1.81
N VAL A 108 -7.76 12.64 1.18
CA VAL A 108 -8.22 11.77 0.09
C VAL A 108 -8.77 10.43 0.60
N ASN A 109 -8.23 9.87 1.68
CA ASN A 109 -8.68 8.59 2.22
C ASN A 109 -10.18 8.55 2.59
N PRO A 110 -10.75 9.55 3.29
CA PRO A 110 -12.18 9.54 3.58
C PRO A 110 -13.04 9.65 2.32
N LEU A 111 -12.57 10.32 1.28
CA LEU A 111 -13.27 10.40 0.00
C LEU A 111 -13.28 9.03 -0.72
N TYR A 112 -12.18 8.30 -0.70
CA TYR A 112 -12.14 6.92 -1.20
C TYR A 112 -13.08 5.99 -0.42
N ALA A 113 -13.16 6.14 0.90
CA ALA A 113 -14.08 5.36 1.72
C ALA A 113 -15.54 5.64 1.34
N ARG A 114 -15.87 6.89 0.97
CA ARG A 114 -17.21 7.26 0.48
C ARG A 114 -17.51 6.64 -0.88
N ILE A 115 -16.58 6.70 -1.83
CA ILE A 115 -16.72 6.04 -3.14
C ILE A 115 -16.97 4.54 -2.94
N ARG A 116 -16.22 3.88 -2.07
CA ARG A 116 -16.39 2.45 -1.79
C ARG A 116 -17.82 2.13 -1.34
N LYS A 117 -18.38 2.93 -0.41
CA LYS A 117 -19.78 2.75 0.03
C LYS A 117 -20.78 2.91 -1.10
N ILE A 118 -20.57 3.87 -2.01
CA ILE A 118 -21.44 4.08 -3.18
C ILE A 118 -21.31 2.90 -4.14
N THR A 119 -20.09 2.41 -4.38
CA THR A 119 -19.84 1.22 -5.21
C THR A 119 -20.52 -0.02 -4.64
N ASP A 120 -20.44 -0.24 -3.32
CA ASP A 120 -21.13 -1.36 -2.65
C ASP A 120 -22.65 -1.27 -2.83
N ARG A 121 -23.22 -0.05 -2.76
CA ARG A 121 -24.64 0.20 -3.04
C ARG A 121 -24.99 -0.12 -4.49
N MET A 122 -24.18 0.31 -5.46
CA MET A 122 -24.39 -0.02 -6.89
C MET A 122 -24.38 -1.54 -7.11
N VAL A 123 -23.43 -2.25 -6.54
CA VAL A 123 -23.36 -3.72 -6.63
C VAL A 123 -24.60 -4.36 -6.02
N THR A 124 -25.09 -3.86 -4.90
CA THR A 124 -26.28 -4.37 -4.23
C THR A 124 -27.53 -4.18 -5.09
N ILE A 125 -27.75 -2.97 -5.62
CA ILE A 125 -28.88 -2.66 -6.53
C ILE A 125 -28.81 -3.55 -7.76
N THR A 126 -27.65 -3.62 -8.43
CA THR A 126 -27.49 -4.45 -9.62
C THR A 126 -27.80 -5.92 -9.34
N ARG A 127 -27.35 -6.45 -8.20
CA ARG A 127 -27.64 -7.82 -7.79
C ARG A 127 -29.14 -8.04 -7.57
N GLN A 128 -29.80 -7.13 -6.88
CA GLN A 128 -31.25 -7.19 -6.63
C GLN A 128 -32.04 -7.13 -7.93
N GLN A 129 -31.70 -6.22 -8.85
CA GLN A 129 -32.31 -6.10 -10.16
C GLN A 129 -32.14 -7.37 -11.00
N LEU A 130 -30.94 -7.96 -11.03
CA LEU A 130 -30.68 -9.21 -11.75
C LEU A 130 -31.47 -10.38 -11.17
N GLN A 131 -31.59 -10.49 -9.85
CA GLN A 131 -32.38 -11.52 -9.17
C GLN A 131 -33.88 -11.31 -9.35
N GLY A 132 -34.34 -10.06 -9.33
CA GLY A 132 -35.73 -9.66 -9.49
C GLY A 132 -36.20 -9.42 -10.93
N MET A 133 -35.39 -9.70 -11.95
CA MET A 133 -35.65 -9.30 -13.35
C MET A 133 -37.01 -9.78 -13.88
N ARG A 134 -37.47 -10.97 -13.47
CA ARG A 134 -38.81 -11.48 -13.89
C ARG A 134 -39.94 -10.64 -13.31
N VAL A 135 -39.79 -10.23 -12.04
CA VAL A 135 -40.79 -9.42 -11.32
C VAL A 135 -40.82 -8.01 -11.90
N ILE A 136 -39.65 -7.39 -12.08
CA ILE A 136 -39.50 -6.06 -12.67
C ILE A 136 -40.18 -5.97 -14.04
N ARG A 137 -40.00 -6.98 -14.89
CA ARG A 137 -40.64 -7.05 -16.20
C ARG A 137 -42.16 -7.31 -16.12
N ALA A 138 -42.59 -8.18 -15.21
CA ALA A 138 -44.02 -8.50 -15.04
C ALA A 138 -44.83 -7.29 -14.56
N PHE A 139 -44.23 -6.43 -13.71
CA PHE A 139 -44.88 -5.24 -13.16
C PHE A 139 -44.55 -3.94 -13.95
N GLY A 140 -43.78 -4.00 -15.03
CA GLY A 140 -43.44 -2.86 -15.85
C GLY A 140 -42.57 -1.80 -15.17
N GLN A 141 -41.83 -2.19 -14.11
CA GLN A 141 -41.05 -1.28 -13.25
C GLN A 141 -39.61 -0.99 -13.77
N ALA A 142 -39.31 -1.37 -15.00
CA ALA A 142 -37.95 -1.22 -15.55
C ALA A 142 -37.46 0.23 -15.54
N ALA A 143 -38.31 1.20 -15.83
CA ALA A 143 -37.95 2.61 -15.84
C ALA A 143 -37.64 3.14 -14.43
N HIS A 144 -38.36 2.68 -13.40
CA HIS A 144 -38.11 3.07 -12.02
C HIS A 144 -36.76 2.51 -11.50
N GLU A 145 -36.48 1.27 -11.81
CA GLU A 145 -35.21 0.62 -11.47
C GLU A 145 -34.00 1.26 -12.17
N GLU A 146 -34.19 1.70 -13.43
CA GLU A 146 -33.18 2.45 -14.17
C GLU A 146 -32.92 3.82 -13.55
N GLU A 147 -33.98 4.51 -13.11
CA GLU A 147 -33.86 5.80 -12.43
C GLU A 147 -33.11 5.68 -11.10
N GLU A 148 -33.42 4.67 -10.27
CA GLU A 148 -32.71 4.41 -9.03
C GLU A 148 -31.22 4.12 -9.28
N PHE A 149 -30.89 3.30 -10.26
CA PHE A 149 -29.49 3.05 -10.64
C PHE A 149 -28.78 4.33 -11.12
N ASN A 150 -29.46 5.14 -11.93
CA ASN A 150 -28.90 6.38 -12.45
C ASN A 150 -28.63 7.42 -11.36
N GLU A 151 -29.47 7.53 -10.34
CA GLU A 151 -29.22 8.39 -9.17
C GLU A 151 -27.92 8.01 -8.45
N VAL A 152 -27.74 6.72 -8.15
CA VAL A 152 -26.54 6.21 -7.46
C VAL A 152 -25.31 6.36 -8.35
N ASN A 153 -25.44 6.15 -9.67
CA ASN A 153 -24.37 6.34 -10.64
C ASN A 153 -23.94 7.81 -10.77
N GLN A 154 -24.90 8.74 -10.70
CA GLN A 154 -24.59 10.18 -10.67
C GLN A 154 -23.83 10.56 -9.40
N ASP A 155 -24.23 10.03 -8.23
CA ASP A 155 -23.51 10.26 -6.99
C ASP A 155 -22.09 9.67 -7.03
N TYR A 156 -21.94 8.46 -7.57
CA TYR A 156 -20.63 7.87 -7.83
C TYR A 156 -19.76 8.79 -8.68
N THR A 157 -20.29 9.26 -9.80
CA THR A 157 -19.57 10.14 -10.73
C THR A 157 -19.14 11.44 -10.07
N LYS A 158 -20.04 12.10 -9.31
CA LYS A 158 -19.71 13.33 -8.56
C LYS A 158 -18.54 13.12 -7.62
N TRP A 159 -18.58 12.07 -6.79
CA TRP A 159 -17.53 11.79 -5.82
C TRP A 159 -16.23 11.32 -6.49
N GLN A 160 -16.34 10.57 -7.58
CA GLN A 160 -15.19 10.17 -8.38
C GLN A 160 -14.45 11.38 -8.97
N LEU A 161 -15.18 12.38 -9.47
CA LEU A 161 -14.59 13.63 -9.96
C LEU A 161 -13.91 14.43 -8.83
N VAL A 162 -14.52 14.50 -7.64
CA VAL A 162 -13.91 15.15 -6.46
C VAL A 162 -12.60 14.47 -6.08
N VAL A 163 -12.60 13.13 -5.98
CA VAL A 163 -11.38 12.35 -5.66
C VAL A 163 -10.32 12.54 -6.74
N SER A 164 -10.70 12.46 -8.00
CA SER A 164 -9.78 12.66 -9.14
C SER A 164 -9.15 14.05 -9.11
N LYS A 165 -9.92 15.09 -8.80
CA LYS A 165 -9.42 16.47 -8.66
C LYS A 165 -8.37 16.60 -7.57
N TRP A 166 -8.61 16.04 -6.38
CA TRP A 166 -7.65 16.09 -5.28
C TRP A 166 -6.44 15.18 -5.54
N SER A 167 -6.65 13.99 -6.06
CA SER A 167 -5.58 13.04 -6.38
C SER A 167 -4.66 13.56 -7.50
N SER A 168 -5.20 14.27 -8.49
CA SER A 168 -4.39 14.82 -9.58
C SER A 168 -3.43 15.93 -9.12
N LEU A 169 -3.69 16.58 -7.97
CA LEU A 169 -2.78 17.57 -7.40
C LEU A 169 -1.52 16.96 -6.78
N ILE A 170 -1.54 15.67 -6.43
CA ILE A 170 -0.41 15.00 -5.78
C ILE A 170 0.83 15.06 -6.68
N SER A 171 0.70 14.75 -7.97
CA SER A 171 1.82 14.73 -8.90
C SER A 171 2.46 16.11 -9.13
N PRO A 172 1.73 17.19 -9.44
CA PRO A 172 2.31 18.51 -9.56
C PRO A 172 2.96 19.03 -8.27
N LEU A 173 2.31 18.79 -7.11
CA LEU A 173 2.89 19.19 -5.81
C LEU A 173 4.19 18.45 -5.52
N THR A 174 4.21 17.14 -5.74
CA THR A 174 5.43 16.34 -5.57
C THR A 174 6.53 16.82 -6.51
N PHE A 175 6.19 17.11 -7.77
CA PHE A 175 7.13 17.64 -8.75
C PHE A 175 7.74 18.97 -8.30
N LEU A 176 6.94 19.91 -7.82
CA LEU A 176 7.42 21.21 -7.32
C LEU A 176 8.33 21.06 -6.10
N VAL A 177 7.96 20.19 -5.16
CA VAL A 177 8.74 19.96 -3.92
C VAL A 177 10.07 19.28 -4.19
N VAL A 178 10.17 18.48 -5.24
CA VAL A 178 11.43 17.83 -5.63
C VAL A 178 12.32 18.78 -6.44
N ASN A 179 11.75 19.43 -7.44
CA ASN A 179 12.53 20.27 -8.36
C ASN A 179 12.84 21.66 -7.79
N GLY A 180 12.00 22.18 -6.90
CA GLY A 180 12.24 23.47 -6.23
C GLY A 180 13.60 23.49 -5.50
N PRO A 181 13.83 22.62 -4.51
CA PRO A 181 15.13 22.51 -3.85
C PRO A 181 16.28 22.23 -4.81
N LEU A 182 16.08 21.40 -5.84
CA LEU A 182 17.09 21.16 -6.85
C LEU A 182 17.52 22.45 -7.55
N ILE A 183 16.57 23.27 -7.97
CA ILE A 183 16.86 24.58 -8.60
C ILE A 183 17.57 25.51 -7.60
N CYS A 184 17.12 25.56 -6.34
CA CYS A 184 17.74 26.38 -5.30
C CYS A 184 19.19 25.95 -5.03
N ILE A 185 19.46 24.64 -4.97
CA ILE A 185 20.81 24.09 -4.79
C ILE A 185 21.70 24.47 -5.99
N LEU A 186 21.19 24.34 -7.21
CA LEU A 186 21.93 24.72 -8.42
C LEU A 186 22.25 26.23 -8.46
N TRP A 187 21.27 27.04 -8.09
CA TRP A 187 21.44 28.52 -8.06
C TRP A 187 22.46 28.96 -7.00
N GLN A 188 22.28 28.53 -5.75
CA GLN A 188 23.21 28.87 -4.66
C GLN A 188 24.59 28.21 -4.85
N GLY A 189 24.62 26.97 -5.34
CA GLY A 189 25.84 26.23 -5.62
C GLY A 189 26.69 26.90 -6.71
N LYS A 190 26.06 27.48 -7.74
CA LYS A 190 26.77 28.29 -8.74
C LYS A 190 27.53 29.44 -8.08
N ALA A 191 26.89 30.17 -7.18
CA ALA A 191 27.55 31.28 -6.45
C ALA A 191 28.71 30.75 -5.59
N SER A 192 28.53 29.63 -4.89
CA SER A 192 29.58 29.01 -4.07
C SER A 192 30.78 28.51 -4.91
N ILE A 193 30.53 28.02 -6.13
CA ILE A 193 31.60 27.62 -7.07
C ILE A 193 32.37 28.84 -7.54
N GLN A 194 31.70 29.94 -7.85
CA GLN A 194 32.35 31.18 -8.27
C GLN A 194 33.21 31.82 -7.15
N MET A 195 32.79 31.66 -5.89
CA MET A 195 33.56 32.07 -4.72
C MET A 195 34.70 31.10 -4.34
N GLY A 196 34.83 29.98 -5.03
CA GLY A 196 35.85 28.95 -4.76
C GLY A 196 35.60 28.09 -3.52
N THR A 197 34.44 28.21 -2.89
CA THR A 197 34.08 27.46 -1.67
C THR A 197 33.52 26.08 -1.97
N LEU A 198 33.08 25.85 -3.19
CA LEU A 198 32.51 24.57 -3.65
C LEU A 198 33.14 24.15 -4.98
N SER A 199 33.50 22.86 -5.14
CA SER A 199 33.92 22.33 -6.44
C SER A 199 32.73 21.85 -7.28
N GLN A 200 32.93 21.77 -8.61
CA GLN A 200 31.90 21.21 -9.50
C GLN A 200 31.57 19.74 -9.13
N GLY A 201 32.57 18.95 -8.72
CA GLY A 201 32.37 17.56 -8.28
C GLY A 201 31.51 17.47 -7.01
N MET A 202 31.71 18.37 -6.03
CA MET A 202 30.86 18.45 -4.83
C MET A 202 29.42 18.81 -5.18
N MET A 203 29.22 19.67 -6.18
CA MET A 203 27.88 20.03 -6.65
C MET A 203 27.15 18.82 -7.26
N VAL A 204 27.82 18.04 -8.11
CA VAL A 204 27.28 16.80 -8.68
C VAL A 204 26.95 15.79 -7.59
N ALA A 205 27.81 15.68 -6.56
CA ALA A 205 27.56 14.80 -5.41
C ALA A 205 26.30 15.21 -4.65
N LEU A 206 26.10 16.51 -4.39
CA LEU A 206 24.89 17.00 -3.74
C LEU A 206 23.62 16.66 -4.53
N VAL A 207 23.61 16.89 -5.85
CA VAL A 207 22.46 16.51 -6.70
C VAL A 207 22.19 15.02 -6.63
N ASN A 208 23.22 14.18 -6.68
CA ASN A 208 23.08 12.72 -6.56
C ASN A 208 22.51 12.31 -5.19
N TYR A 209 22.95 12.92 -4.08
CA TYR A 209 22.37 12.64 -2.76
C TYR A 209 20.90 13.03 -2.68
N LEU A 210 20.51 14.15 -3.27
CA LEU A 210 19.10 14.56 -3.34
C LEU A 210 18.24 13.54 -4.08
N LEU A 211 18.67 13.11 -5.27
CA LEU A 211 17.97 12.10 -6.07
C LEU A 211 17.91 10.73 -5.35
N GLN A 212 18.97 10.39 -4.61
CA GLN A 212 19.01 9.17 -3.83
C GLN A 212 18.01 9.19 -2.67
N ILE A 213 17.93 10.31 -1.92
CA ILE A 213 16.95 10.51 -0.86
C ILE A 213 15.53 10.36 -1.41
N LEU A 214 15.23 11.02 -2.53
CA LEU A 214 13.93 10.93 -3.20
C LEU A 214 13.57 9.49 -3.55
N THR A 215 14.50 8.77 -4.16
CA THR A 215 14.28 7.37 -4.56
C THR A 215 14.00 6.48 -3.35
N GLU A 216 14.70 6.65 -2.24
CA GLU A 216 14.48 5.86 -1.03
C GLU A 216 13.15 6.24 -0.33
N LEU A 217 12.74 7.52 -0.35
CA LEU A 217 11.43 7.92 0.16
C LEU A 217 10.27 7.31 -0.63
N LEU A 218 10.37 7.25 -1.96
CA LEU A 218 9.37 6.58 -2.80
C LEU A 218 9.29 5.07 -2.49
N LYS A 219 10.42 4.40 -2.27
CA LYS A 219 10.45 2.98 -1.86
C LYS A 219 9.83 2.77 -0.48
N LEU A 220 10.03 3.69 0.47
CA LEU A 220 9.37 3.64 1.78
C LEU A 220 7.85 3.76 1.66
N ALA A 221 7.35 4.63 0.77
CA ALA A 221 5.92 4.71 0.51
C ALA A 221 5.34 3.39 -0.03
N MET A 222 6.05 2.72 -0.96
CA MET A 222 5.67 1.38 -1.44
C MET A 222 5.72 0.33 -0.33
N LEU A 223 6.71 0.41 0.56
CA LEU A 223 6.82 -0.50 1.72
C LEU A 223 5.58 -0.40 2.62
N VAL A 224 5.15 0.81 2.97
CA VAL A 224 3.97 1.02 3.81
C VAL A 224 2.72 0.39 3.17
N THR A 225 2.52 0.58 1.87
CA THR A 225 1.41 -0.02 1.13
C THR A 225 1.47 -1.55 1.16
N SER A 226 2.64 -2.13 0.88
CA SER A 226 2.84 -3.58 0.88
C SER A 226 2.65 -4.20 2.27
N LEU A 227 3.14 -3.54 3.33
CA LEU A 227 2.93 -4.00 4.70
C LEU A 227 1.45 -3.98 5.10
N ASN A 228 0.70 -2.96 4.69
CA ASN A 228 -0.73 -2.91 4.97
C ASN A 228 -1.49 -4.05 4.28
N GLN A 229 -1.17 -4.34 3.02
CA GLN A 229 -1.73 -5.49 2.29
C GLN A 229 -1.38 -6.82 2.97
N SER A 230 -0.11 -6.99 3.40
CA SER A 230 0.35 -8.18 4.11
C SER A 230 -0.32 -8.35 5.47
N TYR A 231 -0.56 -7.26 6.19
CA TYR A 231 -1.27 -7.26 7.46
C TYR A 231 -2.72 -7.74 7.31
N ILE A 232 -3.41 -7.24 6.28
CA ILE A 232 -4.78 -7.67 5.97
C ILE A 232 -4.81 -9.16 5.58
N ALA A 233 -3.85 -9.61 4.77
CA ALA A 233 -3.72 -11.01 4.38
C ALA A 233 -3.43 -11.91 5.59
N ALA A 234 -2.53 -11.49 6.49
CA ALA A 234 -2.24 -12.20 7.73
C ALA A 234 -3.49 -12.33 8.61
N GLY A 235 -4.29 -11.27 8.77
CA GLY A 235 -5.56 -11.33 9.51
C GLY A 235 -6.53 -12.38 8.97
N ARG A 236 -6.60 -12.54 7.63
CA ARG A 236 -7.43 -13.59 7.03
C ARG A 236 -6.89 -15.01 7.25
N ILE A 237 -5.58 -15.17 7.29
CA ILE A 237 -4.95 -16.47 7.59
C ILE A 237 -5.15 -16.83 9.07
N VAL A 238 -4.98 -15.87 9.99
CA VAL A 238 -5.22 -16.07 11.42
C VAL A 238 -6.64 -16.57 11.69
N GLN A 239 -7.65 -16.04 10.99
CA GLN A 239 -9.02 -16.54 11.09
C GLN A 239 -9.17 -18.04 10.81
N VAL A 240 -8.32 -18.62 9.94
CA VAL A 240 -8.34 -20.07 9.69
C VAL A 240 -7.70 -20.84 10.84
N PHE A 241 -6.62 -20.29 11.41
CA PHE A 241 -5.97 -20.92 12.57
C PHE A 241 -6.81 -20.85 13.84
N ASP A 242 -7.63 -19.81 14.00
CA ASP A 242 -8.54 -19.65 15.15
C ASP A 242 -9.76 -20.57 15.12
N GLU A 243 -10.08 -21.20 13.96
CA GLU A 243 -11.14 -22.21 13.90
C GLU A 243 -10.74 -23.49 14.63
N LYS A 244 -11.67 -24.09 15.38
CA LYS A 244 -11.42 -25.35 16.10
C LYS A 244 -11.10 -26.48 15.14
N SER A 245 -10.21 -27.39 15.51
CA SER A 245 -9.91 -28.60 14.73
C SER A 245 -10.91 -29.71 15.05
N GLU A 246 -11.26 -30.55 14.08
CA GLU A 246 -12.17 -31.69 14.26
C GLU A 246 -11.63 -32.72 15.27
N GLU A 247 -10.29 -32.84 15.38
CA GLU A 247 -9.64 -33.72 16.36
C GLU A 247 -9.94 -33.31 17.81
N LEU A 248 -10.09 -32.01 18.10
CA LEU A 248 -10.43 -31.53 19.45
C LEU A 248 -11.90 -31.80 19.82
N ASP A 249 -12.81 -31.87 18.84
CA ASP A 249 -14.22 -32.18 19.08
C ASP A 249 -14.40 -33.70 19.32
N GLN A 250 -13.62 -34.58 18.64
CA GLN A 250 -13.64 -36.04 18.89
C GLN A 250 -13.05 -36.41 20.27
N GLU A 251 -11.96 -35.75 20.71
CA GLU A 251 -11.42 -35.98 22.07
C GLU A 251 -12.38 -35.56 23.18
N LEU A 252 -13.20 -34.54 22.96
CA LEU A 252 -14.20 -34.08 23.94
C LEU A 252 -15.43 -34.95 23.99
N ASP A 253 -15.84 -35.59 22.86
CA ASP A 253 -16.95 -36.54 22.79
C ASP A 253 -16.56 -37.92 23.35
N ASP A 254 -15.30 -38.34 23.25
CA ASP A 254 -14.80 -39.60 23.86
C ASP A 254 -14.59 -39.50 25.40
N VAL A 255 -14.61 -38.30 25.97
CA VAL A 255 -14.45 -38.05 27.44
C VAL A 255 -15.81 -37.80 28.12
N SER A 256 -16.90 -37.63 27.38
CA SER A 256 -18.25 -37.42 27.90
C SER A 256 -19.09 -38.72 27.89
#